data_fa71cc80a5af60d8e1f36e7d1fe19eb5
#
_entry.id   fa71cc80a5af60d8e1f36e7d1fe19eb5
#
_cell.length_a   1.000
_cell.length_b   1.000
_cell.length_c   1.000
_cell.angle_alpha   90.00
_cell.angle_beta   90.00
_cell.angle_gamma   90.00
#
_symmetry.space_group_name_H-M   'P 1'
#
loop_
_entity.id
_entity.type
_entity.pdbx_description
1 polymer ?
#
loop_
_entity_poly.entity_id
_entity_poly.type
_entity_poly.pdbx_seq_one_letter_code
_entity_poly.pdbx_strand_id
1 'polypeptide(L)'
;KATVPMNADVISSGTVPSDSSFRSDISSLMIQIVSWLSQNGAPFTINIYPFISLYDDPHFPTDYAFFDGAKNPVVDGTYTYQNVFDASYDSLVVVLTAAGYGGMNIIVGEIGWPTDGDVNANQSNAQKFNQGFLKHVSTNVGTPRRPNVAISFYLFSLIDEDLKSVQPGNFERHWGIFEYDGKPKYALSLSSNGQDLVQASGVEYMTQQWCIYNPNSNGDPSKVGESITYACENSDCTSLGYGCSCNPYLDAKGNTSYAFNQYFQRQNQG
;
A
#
# COMPACT_ATOMS: atom_id res chain seq x y z
N LYS A 1 -23.42 3.80 10.22
CA LYS A 1 -23.70 4.12 8.82
C LYS A 1 -22.88 3.20 7.94
N ALA A 2 -23.44 2.68 6.86
CA ALA A 2 -22.73 1.86 5.90
C ALA A 2 -22.14 2.72 4.80
N THR A 3 -20.93 2.36 4.33
CA THR A 3 -20.28 2.90 3.14
C THR A 3 -19.64 1.77 2.36
N VAL A 4 -19.22 2.02 1.14
CA VAL A 4 -18.50 1.07 0.31
C VAL A 4 -17.15 1.70 -0.04
N PRO A 5 -16.01 1.06 0.28
CA PRO A 5 -14.71 1.56 -0.16
C PRO A 5 -14.60 1.41 -1.68
N MET A 6 -14.22 2.50 -2.33
CA MET A 6 -13.99 2.57 -3.77
C MET A 6 -12.49 2.63 -4.03
N ASN A 7 -12.04 1.96 -5.06
CA ASN A 7 -10.70 2.15 -5.57
C ASN A 7 -10.57 3.50 -6.29
N ALA A 8 -9.39 4.11 -6.32
CA ALA A 8 -9.20 5.41 -6.97
C ALA A 8 -9.50 5.40 -8.48
N ASP A 9 -9.44 4.24 -9.12
CA ASP A 9 -9.76 4.06 -10.54
C ASP A 9 -11.23 4.29 -10.92
N VAL A 10 -12.13 4.53 -9.96
CA VAL A 10 -13.48 5.04 -10.25
C VAL A 10 -13.45 6.46 -10.82
N ILE A 11 -12.32 7.15 -10.64
CA ILE A 11 -12.07 8.49 -11.16
C ILE A 11 -11.17 8.39 -12.39
N SER A 12 -11.61 8.99 -13.49
CA SER A 12 -10.76 9.31 -14.63
C SER A 12 -10.09 10.64 -14.34
N SER A 13 -8.80 10.61 -14.03
CA SER A 13 -8.00 11.80 -13.75
C SER A 13 -7.38 12.33 -15.04
N GLY A 14 -7.41 13.66 -15.19
CA GLY A 14 -6.63 14.36 -16.21
C GLY A 14 -5.23 14.71 -15.67
N THR A 15 -4.64 15.76 -16.27
CA THR A 15 -3.31 16.25 -15.86
C THR A 15 -3.35 16.96 -14.49
N VAL A 16 -4.50 17.53 -14.15
CA VAL A 16 -4.75 18.25 -12.90
C VAL A 16 -6.09 17.82 -12.29
N PRO A 17 -6.29 18.00 -10.96
CA PRO A 17 -7.55 17.63 -10.32
C PRO A 17 -8.81 18.21 -10.93
N SER A 18 -8.78 19.43 -11.47
CA SER A 18 -9.95 20.05 -12.12
C SER A 18 -10.41 19.32 -13.40
N ASP A 19 -9.57 18.52 -14.01
CA ASP A 19 -9.90 17.71 -15.20
C ASP A 19 -10.54 16.35 -14.85
N SER A 20 -10.73 16.07 -13.56
CA SER A 20 -11.23 14.77 -13.10
C SER A 20 -12.74 14.63 -13.26
N SER A 21 -13.16 13.41 -13.58
CA SER A 21 -14.57 13.00 -13.65
C SER A 21 -14.73 11.57 -13.15
N PHE A 22 -15.94 11.12 -12.86
CA PHE A 22 -16.16 9.69 -12.74
C PHE A 22 -15.88 9.02 -14.08
N ARG A 23 -15.25 7.85 -14.06
CA ARG A 23 -14.98 7.07 -15.26
C ARG A 23 -16.27 6.84 -16.04
N SER A 24 -16.26 7.10 -17.35
CA SER A 24 -17.46 7.24 -18.19
C SER A 24 -18.33 5.98 -18.21
N ASP A 25 -17.73 4.79 -18.14
CA ASP A 25 -18.42 3.49 -18.16
C ASP A 25 -19.23 3.22 -16.89
N ILE A 26 -18.89 3.84 -15.76
CA ILE A 26 -19.54 3.66 -14.46
C ILE A 26 -20.15 4.96 -13.88
N SER A 27 -20.03 6.08 -14.59
CA SER A 27 -20.42 7.40 -14.08
C SER A 27 -21.89 7.44 -13.58
N SER A 28 -22.82 6.86 -14.35
CA SER A 28 -24.23 6.80 -13.94
C SER A 28 -24.45 6.01 -12.65
N LEU A 29 -23.73 4.88 -12.48
CA LEU A 29 -23.78 4.07 -11.26
C LEU A 29 -23.17 4.82 -10.08
N MET A 30 -22.03 5.48 -10.28
CA MET A 30 -21.35 6.25 -9.24
C MET A 30 -22.24 7.40 -8.73
N ILE A 31 -22.92 8.11 -9.60
CA ILE A 31 -23.87 9.17 -9.23
C ILE A 31 -25.02 8.60 -8.37
N GLN A 32 -25.54 7.42 -8.70
CA GLN A 32 -26.58 6.76 -7.89
C GLN A 32 -26.07 6.38 -6.51
N ILE A 33 -24.84 5.83 -6.41
CA ILE A 33 -24.20 5.47 -5.15
C ILE A 33 -23.98 6.72 -4.30
N VAL A 34 -23.42 7.79 -4.86
CA VAL A 34 -23.18 9.07 -4.17
C VAL A 34 -24.49 9.68 -3.67
N SER A 35 -25.53 9.64 -4.49
CA SER A 35 -26.86 10.10 -4.09
C SER A 35 -27.39 9.32 -2.90
N TRP A 36 -27.29 8.00 -2.94
CA TRP A 36 -27.73 7.15 -1.82
C TRP A 36 -26.92 7.39 -0.55
N LEU A 37 -25.60 7.48 -0.65
CA LEU A 37 -24.72 7.80 0.47
C LEU A 37 -25.11 9.15 1.11
N SER A 38 -25.34 10.17 0.29
CA SER A 38 -25.75 11.49 0.74
C SER A 38 -27.08 11.47 1.47
N GLN A 39 -28.10 10.82 0.92
CA GLN A 39 -29.43 10.68 1.53
C GLN A 39 -29.40 9.99 2.90
N ASN A 40 -28.44 9.08 3.09
CA ASN A 40 -28.26 8.35 4.35
C ASN A 40 -27.23 8.99 5.29
N GLY A 41 -26.68 10.16 4.92
CA GLY A 41 -25.64 10.86 5.68
C GLY A 41 -24.38 10.02 5.84
N ALA A 42 -24.09 9.12 4.90
CA ALA A 42 -22.92 8.27 4.88
C ALA A 42 -21.74 8.96 4.16
N PRO A 43 -20.49 8.71 4.53
CA PRO A 43 -19.33 9.26 3.83
C PRO A 43 -19.07 8.53 2.51
N PHE A 44 -18.36 9.20 1.61
CA PHE A 44 -17.67 8.53 0.50
C PHE A 44 -16.35 7.96 1.01
N THR A 45 -16.08 6.70 0.73
CA THR A 45 -14.83 6.05 1.13
C THR A 45 -14.01 5.69 -0.10
N ILE A 46 -12.76 6.11 -0.14
CA ILE A 46 -11.85 5.92 -1.27
C ILE A 46 -10.49 5.42 -0.78
N ASN A 47 -9.90 4.48 -1.53
CA ASN A 47 -8.54 3.99 -1.31
C ASN A 47 -7.57 4.80 -2.17
N ILE A 48 -6.54 5.39 -1.57
CA ILE A 48 -5.57 6.24 -2.28
C ILE A 48 -4.17 5.70 -2.01
N TYR A 49 -3.48 5.29 -3.08
CA TYR A 49 -2.15 4.69 -3.00
C TYR A 49 -1.13 5.41 -3.88
N PRO A 50 -0.42 6.42 -3.36
CA PRO A 50 0.68 7.08 -4.07
C PRO A 50 1.77 6.13 -4.58
N PHE A 51 1.99 4.99 -3.91
CA PHE A 51 2.89 3.95 -4.35
C PHE A 51 2.52 3.40 -5.74
N ILE A 52 1.23 3.21 -6.00
CA ILE A 52 0.74 2.65 -7.27
C ILE A 52 1.09 3.59 -8.43
N SER A 53 1.10 4.90 -8.23
CA SER A 53 1.53 5.86 -9.27
C SER A 53 2.97 5.64 -9.71
N LEU A 54 3.88 5.29 -8.77
CA LEU A 54 5.27 4.93 -9.08
C LEU A 54 5.39 3.55 -9.73
N TYR A 55 4.53 2.63 -9.34
CA TYR A 55 4.53 1.27 -9.87
C TYR A 55 4.05 1.23 -11.32
N ASP A 56 2.99 1.99 -11.63
CA ASP A 56 2.36 2.01 -12.96
C ASP A 56 3.16 2.85 -13.98
N ASP A 57 3.90 3.86 -13.51
CA ASP A 57 4.69 4.75 -14.39
C ASP A 57 6.14 4.90 -13.87
N PRO A 58 7.13 4.28 -14.55
CA PRO A 58 8.54 4.41 -14.17
C PRO A 58 9.09 5.84 -14.32
N HIS A 59 8.37 6.75 -14.99
CA HIS A 59 8.72 8.16 -15.13
C HIS A 59 8.02 9.06 -14.13
N PHE A 60 7.17 8.51 -13.27
CA PHE A 60 6.48 9.28 -12.25
C PHE A 60 7.51 9.94 -11.29
N PRO A 61 7.38 11.24 -10.99
CA PRO A 61 8.31 11.94 -10.11
C PRO A 61 8.25 11.36 -8.68
N THR A 62 9.32 10.69 -8.26
CA THR A 62 9.37 10.01 -6.95
C THR A 62 9.15 10.98 -5.79
N ASP A 63 9.64 12.21 -5.88
CA ASP A 63 9.44 13.24 -4.87
C ASP A 63 7.98 13.66 -4.73
N TYR A 64 7.17 13.54 -5.78
CA TYR A 64 5.74 13.82 -5.75
C TYR A 64 4.90 12.73 -5.05
N ALA A 65 5.46 11.52 -4.91
CA ALA A 65 4.80 10.44 -4.15
C ALA A 65 4.89 10.62 -2.62
N PHE A 66 5.79 11.47 -2.12
CA PHE A 66 6.03 11.70 -0.70
C PHE A 66 5.51 13.07 -0.23
N PHE A 67 5.69 13.37 1.07
CA PHE A 67 5.16 14.58 1.73
C PHE A 67 6.24 15.62 2.08
N ASP A 68 7.43 15.51 1.54
CA ASP A 68 8.56 16.42 1.79
C ASP A 68 8.72 17.53 0.73
N GLY A 69 7.74 17.63 -0.17
CA GLY A 69 7.66 18.66 -1.20
C GLY A 69 8.24 18.21 -2.54
N ALA A 70 7.49 18.44 -3.60
CA ALA A 70 7.90 18.14 -4.96
C ALA A 70 8.75 19.27 -5.56
N LYS A 71 9.77 18.92 -6.35
CA LYS A 71 10.56 19.89 -7.14
C LYS A 71 9.69 20.60 -8.17
N ASN A 72 8.76 19.86 -8.76
CA ASN A 72 7.84 20.36 -9.77
C ASN A 72 6.40 20.10 -9.29
N PRO A 73 5.83 20.98 -8.44
CA PRO A 73 4.46 20.81 -7.96
C PRO A 73 3.46 20.95 -9.10
N VAL A 74 2.33 20.28 -9.00
CA VAL A 74 1.23 20.41 -9.95
C VAL A 74 0.43 21.67 -9.62
N VAL A 75 0.23 22.53 -10.62
CA VAL A 75 -0.55 23.77 -10.50
C VAL A 75 -1.88 23.61 -11.23
N ASP A 76 -2.98 23.82 -10.53
CA ASP A 76 -4.35 23.71 -11.02
C ASP A 76 -5.12 25.00 -10.67
N GLY A 77 -5.08 25.98 -11.56
CA GLY A 77 -5.61 27.31 -11.34
C GLY A 77 -4.90 28.01 -10.17
N THR A 78 -5.62 28.23 -9.08
CA THR A 78 -5.07 28.85 -7.86
C THR A 78 -4.55 27.83 -6.85
N TYR A 79 -4.70 26.54 -7.13
CA TYR A 79 -4.29 25.45 -6.24
C TYR A 79 -2.92 24.91 -6.65
N THR A 80 -2.10 24.56 -5.67
CA THR A 80 -0.78 23.96 -5.89
C THR A 80 -0.67 22.68 -5.06
N TYR A 81 -0.34 21.58 -5.72
CA TYR A 81 -0.22 20.25 -5.12
C TYR A 81 1.24 19.86 -5.01
N GLN A 82 1.72 19.69 -3.78
CA GLN A 82 3.09 19.31 -3.47
C GLN A 82 3.29 17.78 -3.41
N ASN A 83 2.20 17.03 -3.45
CA ASN A 83 2.19 15.58 -3.41
C ASN A 83 0.96 15.01 -4.13
N VAL A 84 1.06 13.76 -4.59
CA VAL A 84 -0.01 13.09 -5.34
C VAL A 84 -1.19 12.71 -4.48
N PHE A 85 -1.02 12.53 -3.17
CA PHE A 85 -2.14 12.24 -2.27
C PHE A 85 -3.16 13.38 -2.26
N ASP A 86 -2.69 14.61 -2.03
CA ASP A 86 -3.57 15.80 -2.03
C ASP A 86 -4.26 15.99 -3.39
N ALA A 87 -3.51 15.76 -4.49
CA ALA A 87 -4.09 15.84 -5.83
C ALA A 87 -5.16 14.78 -6.05
N SER A 88 -4.93 13.54 -5.66
CA SER A 88 -5.90 12.43 -5.78
C SER A 88 -7.14 12.65 -4.91
N TYR A 89 -6.94 13.11 -3.68
CA TYR A 89 -8.05 13.46 -2.79
C TYR A 89 -8.90 14.60 -3.38
N ASP A 90 -8.26 15.64 -3.89
CA ASP A 90 -8.95 16.79 -4.48
C ASP A 90 -9.56 16.48 -5.86
N SER A 91 -9.05 15.50 -6.60
CA SER A 91 -9.75 14.93 -7.77
C SER A 91 -11.13 14.41 -7.37
N LEU A 92 -11.23 13.68 -6.27
CA LEU A 92 -12.53 13.23 -5.74
C LEU A 92 -13.40 14.42 -5.30
N VAL A 93 -12.82 15.44 -4.65
CA VAL A 93 -13.56 16.64 -4.26
C VAL A 93 -14.17 17.33 -5.47
N VAL A 94 -13.42 17.45 -6.57
CA VAL A 94 -13.91 18.01 -7.85
C VAL A 94 -15.07 17.19 -8.40
N VAL A 95 -14.90 15.89 -8.49
CA VAL A 95 -15.91 14.97 -9.04
C VAL A 95 -17.20 15.00 -8.21
N LEU A 96 -17.10 14.98 -6.87
CA LEU A 96 -18.25 15.08 -5.98
C LEU A 96 -18.93 16.46 -6.09
N THR A 97 -18.16 17.52 -6.27
CA THR A 97 -18.69 18.87 -6.46
C THR A 97 -19.46 18.98 -7.77
N ALA A 98 -18.90 18.46 -8.86
CA ALA A 98 -19.58 18.43 -10.16
C ALA A 98 -20.87 17.60 -10.13
N ALA A 99 -20.92 16.55 -9.31
CA ALA A 99 -22.13 15.74 -9.09
C ALA A 99 -23.15 16.40 -8.12
N GLY A 100 -22.86 17.57 -7.54
CA GLY A 100 -23.74 18.28 -6.59
C GLY A 100 -23.55 17.87 -5.12
N TYR A 101 -22.49 17.15 -4.79
CA TYR A 101 -22.23 16.60 -3.44
C TYR A 101 -20.89 17.09 -2.85
N GLY A 102 -20.44 18.29 -3.21
CA GLY A 102 -19.14 18.85 -2.77
C GLY A 102 -18.92 18.95 -1.25
N GLY A 103 -19.98 18.95 -0.46
CA GLY A 103 -19.93 18.92 1.01
C GLY A 103 -19.90 17.52 1.64
N MET A 104 -19.89 16.44 0.86
CA MET A 104 -19.89 15.08 1.39
C MET A 104 -18.59 14.79 2.15
N ASN A 105 -18.72 14.14 3.31
CA ASN A 105 -17.57 13.65 4.06
C ASN A 105 -16.83 12.57 3.26
N ILE A 106 -15.51 12.64 3.24
CA ILE A 106 -14.62 11.66 2.61
C ILE A 106 -13.82 10.95 3.70
N ILE A 107 -13.73 9.64 3.58
CA ILE A 107 -12.84 8.80 4.36
C ILE A 107 -11.84 8.16 3.40
N VAL A 108 -10.56 8.24 3.71
CA VAL A 108 -9.53 7.45 3.03
C VAL A 108 -9.59 6.06 3.64
N GLY A 109 -10.16 5.10 2.90
CA GLY A 109 -10.40 3.73 3.37
C GLY A 109 -9.11 2.95 3.53
N GLU A 110 -8.15 3.21 2.65
CA GLU A 110 -6.84 2.58 2.69
C GLU A 110 -5.79 3.55 2.16
N ILE A 111 -4.65 3.61 2.85
CA ILE A 111 -3.45 4.33 2.45
C ILE A 111 -2.23 3.71 3.11
N GLY A 112 -1.14 3.52 2.37
CA GLY A 112 0.09 2.94 2.90
C GLY A 112 1.18 2.84 1.84
N TRP A 113 2.28 2.17 2.21
CA TRP A 113 3.42 1.93 1.35
C TRP A 113 4.02 0.56 1.66
N PRO A 114 4.25 -0.30 0.66
CA PRO A 114 4.76 -1.65 0.89
C PRO A 114 6.26 -1.64 1.18
N THR A 115 6.72 -2.70 1.85
CA THR A 115 8.12 -2.83 2.31
C THR A 115 8.96 -3.78 1.50
N ASP A 116 8.37 -4.52 0.56
CA ASP A 116 9.03 -5.46 -0.35
C ASP A 116 8.16 -5.69 -1.60
N GLY A 117 8.68 -6.45 -2.56
CA GLY A 117 7.91 -6.86 -3.73
C GLY A 117 8.04 -5.95 -4.96
N ASP A 118 8.75 -4.82 -4.86
CA ASP A 118 9.05 -3.87 -5.94
C ASP A 118 10.30 -3.06 -5.60
N VAL A 119 10.94 -2.45 -6.62
CA VAL A 119 12.14 -1.61 -6.44
C VAL A 119 11.90 -0.39 -5.55
N ASN A 120 10.68 0.14 -5.51
CA ASN A 120 10.28 1.27 -4.66
C ASN A 120 9.68 0.82 -3.33
N ALA A 121 9.40 -0.48 -3.16
CA ALA A 121 8.86 -1.08 -1.96
C ALA A 121 9.99 -1.51 -1.03
N ASN A 122 10.32 -0.69 -0.05
CA ASN A 122 11.32 -0.98 0.96
C ASN A 122 11.00 -0.27 2.28
N GLN A 123 11.58 -0.73 3.38
CA GLN A 123 11.29 -0.18 4.71
C GLN A 123 11.58 1.33 4.82
N SER A 124 12.63 1.83 4.16
CA SER A 124 12.99 3.24 4.20
C SER A 124 11.92 4.12 3.53
N ASN A 125 11.45 3.71 2.35
CA ASN A 125 10.39 4.42 1.65
C ASN A 125 9.05 4.31 2.39
N ALA A 126 8.73 3.13 2.93
CA ALA A 126 7.52 2.93 3.71
C ALA A 126 7.51 3.80 4.98
N GLN A 127 8.63 3.85 5.71
CA GLN A 127 8.78 4.75 6.85
C GLN A 127 8.62 6.22 6.44
N LYS A 128 9.32 6.64 5.39
CA LYS A 128 9.26 8.01 4.86
C LYS A 128 7.84 8.41 4.49
N PHE A 129 7.15 7.54 3.76
CA PHE A 129 5.77 7.79 3.32
C PHE A 129 4.80 7.84 4.49
N ASN A 130 4.77 6.79 5.31
CA ASN A 130 3.80 6.68 6.39
C ASN A 130 3.99 7.76 7.46
N GLN A 131 5.24 8.08 7.82
CA GLN A 131 5.52 9.16 8.76
C GLN A 131 5.17 10.53 8.17
N GLY A 132 5.48 10.75 6.88
CA GLY A 132 5.14 11.98 6.16
C GLY A 132 3.62 12.19 6.10
N PHE A 133 2.87 11.14 5.75
CA PHE A 133 1.41 11.15 5.73
C PHE A 133 0.81 11.45 7.12
N LEU A 134 1.23 10.71 8.14
CA LEU A 134 0.74 10.94 9.50
C LEU A 134 1.02 12.37 10.00
N LYS A 135 2.20 12.90 9.70
CA LYS A 135 2.53 14.28 9.99
C LYS A 135 1.63 15.25 9.23
N HIS A 136 1.41 15.01 7.94
CA HIS A 136 0.55 15.85 7.10
C HIS A 136 -0.88 15.94 7.65
N VAL A 137 -1.51 14.78 7.92
CA VAL A 137 -2.89 14.75 8.43
C VAL A 137 -3.03 15.23 9.88
N SER A 138 -2.00 15.09 10.72
CA SER A 138 -2.02 15.52 12.12
C SER A 138 -2.08 17.05 12.28
N THR A 139 -1.69 17.80 11.27
CA THR A 139 -1.73 19.27 11.28
C THR A 139 -3.11 19.83 11.00
N ASN A 140 -4.05 19.00 10.55
CA ASN A 140 -5.41 19.37 10.15
C ASN A 140 -5.46 20.49 9.09
N VAL A 141 -4.41 20.67 8.30
CA VAL A 141 -4.38 21.67 7.21
C VAL A 141 -5.31 21.32 6.06
N GLY A 142 -5.68 20.02 5.97
CA GLY A 142 -6.50 19.51 4.87
C GLY A 142 -5.75 19.47 3.54
N THR A 143 -6.50 19.53 2.45
CA THR A 143 -5.98 19.60 1.07
C THR A 143 -6.19 21.01 0.49
N PRO A 144 -5.54 21.37 -0.63
CA PRO A 144 -5.72 22.67 -1.26
C PRO A 144 -7.19 23.08 -1.51
N ARG A 145 -8.07 22.14 -1.90
CA ARG A 145 -9.50 22.44 -2.12
C ARG A 145 -10.38 22.28 -0.88
N ARG A 146 -9.86 21.66 0.19
CA ARG A 146 -10.52 21.52 1.50
C ARG A 146 -9.60 21.95 2.64
N PRO A 147 -9.19 23.22 2.66
CA PRO A 147 -8.30 23.72 3.69
C PRO A 147 -8.94 23.63 5.08
N ASN A 148 -8.16 23.29 6.08
CA ASN A 148 -8.57 23.16 7.49
C ASN A 148 -9.65 22.08 7.75
N VAL A 149 -9.75 21.10 6.85
CA VAL A 149 -10.63 19.94 7.03
C VAL A 149 -9.78 18.73 7.45
N ALA A 150 -10.10 18.17 8.62
CA ALA A 150 -9.44 16.94 9.08
C ALA A 150 -9.75 15.78 8.15
N ILE A 151 -8.73 15.01 7.81
CA ILE A 151 -8.84 13.81 6.94
C ILE A 151 -8.97 12.59 7.82
N SER A 152 -10.11 11.89 7.71
CA SER A 152 -10.30 10.57 8.32
C SER A 152 -9.69 9.50 7.43
N PHE A 153 -8.90 8.58 8.00
CA PHE A 153 -8.19 7.57 7.23
C PHE A 153 -8.00 6.26 7.99
N TYR A 154 -7.68 5.22 7.24
CA TYR A 154 -7.20 3.92 7.74
C TYR A 154 -5.86 3.61 7.10
N LEU A 155 -4.83 3.40 7.92
CA LEU A 155 -3.51 3.02 7.45
C LEU A 155 -3.53 1.55 7.01
N PHE A 156 -3.10 1.28 5.82
CA PHE A 156 -3.00 -0.06 5.25
C PHE A 156 -1.53 -0.48 5.13
N SER A 157 -1.12 -1.54 5.80
CA SER A 157 -1.90 -2.43 6.65
C SER A 157 -1.19 -2.71 7.99
N LEU A 158 -1.86 -3.42 8.90
CA LEU A 158 -1.28 -3.72 10.22
C LEU A 158 -0.12 -4.72 10.10
N ILE A 159 -0.33 -5.81 9.35
CA ILE A 159 0.59 -6.95 9.22
C ILE A 159 0.61 -7.43 7.77
N ASP A 160 1.68 -8.08 7.35
CA ASP A 160 1.77 -8.68 6.02
C ASP A 160 0.77 -9.84 5.84
N GLU A 161 0.41 -10.12 4.59
CA GLU A 161 -0.60 -11.11 4.23
C GLU A 161 -0.02 -12.11 3.22
N ASP A 162 0.68 -13.14 3.68
CA ASP A 162 1.41 -14.12 2.86
C ASP A 162 0.53 -14.96 1.90
N LEU A 163 -0.79 -14.95 2.12
CA LEU A 163 -1.78 -15.63 1.28
C LEU A 163 -2.56 -14.71 0.36
N LYS A 164 -2.34 -13.40 0.44
CA LYS A 164 -2.98 -12.44 -0.45
C LYS A 164 -2.58 -12.68 -1.90
N SER A 165 -3.49 -12.41 -2.84
CA SER A 165 -3.16 -12.38 -4.26
C SER A 165 -1.97 -11.45 -4.53
N VAL A 166 -1.09 -11.85 -5.42
CA VAL A 166 0.04 -11.03 -5.90
C VAL A 166 -0.34 -10.15 -7.09
N GLN A 167 -1.61 -9.97 -7.39
CA GLN A 167 -2.05 -9.06 -8.44
C GLN A 167 -2.41 -7.70 -7.84
N PRO A 168 -1.87 -6.59 -8.36
CA PRO A 168 -1.11 -6.46 -9.60
C PRO A 168 0.40 -6.70 -9.47
N GLY A 169 0.96 -6.85 -8.29
CA GLY A 169 2.40 -7.04 -8.09
C GLY A 169 2.75 -7.76 -6.78
N ASN A 170 3.99 -8.24 -6.68
CA ASN A 170 4.49 -8.97 -5.51
C ASN A 170 4.40 -8.15 -4.21
N PHE A 171 4.39 -6.84 -4.30
CA PHE A 171 4.27 -5.91 -3.17
C PHE A 171 2.93 -6.07 -2.40
N GLU A 172 1.93 -6.71 -3.00
CA GLU A 172 0.61 -6.87 -2.38
C GLU A 172 0.62 -7.62 -1.05
N ARG A 173 1.64 -8.41 -0.79
CA ARG A 173 1.80 -9.15 0.47
C ARG A 173 2.56 -8.39 1.55
N HIS A 174 3.11 -7.19 1.27
CA HIS A 174 4.10 -6.52 2.10
C HIS A 174 3.70 -5.13 2.61
N TRP A 175 2.42 -4.87 2.76
CA TRP A 175 1.90 -3.58 3.22
C TRP A 175 1.97 -3.38 4.74
N GLY A 176 2.22 -4.44 5.52
CA GLY A 176 2.22 -4.41 6.98
C GLY A 176 3.23 -3.43 7.58
N ILE A 177 2.83 -2.73 8.64
CA ILE A 177 3.74 -1.93 9.47
C ILE A 177 4.43 -2.77 10.53
N PHE A 178 3.93 -3.99 10.76
CA PHE A 178 4.52 -5.00 11.63
C PHE A 178 4.93 -6.23 10.85
N GLU A 179 5.98 -6.90 11.33
CA GLU A 179 6.32 -8.27 10.96
C GLU A 179 5.28 -9.25 11.51
N TYR A 180 5.27 -10.50 11.02
CA TYR A 180 4.36 -11.55 11.50
C TYR A 180 4.50 -11.86 12.99
N ASP A 181 5.66 -11.57 13.57
CA ASP A 181 5.94 -11.76 14.99
C ASP A 181 5.55 -10.54 15.84
N GLY A 182 4.92 -9.54 15.24
CA GLY A 182 4.48 -8.33 15.92
C GLY A 182 5.59 -7.33 16.23
N LYS A 183 6.80 -7.47 15.63
CA LYS A 183 7.82 -6.41 15.67
C LYS A 183 7.48 -5.32 14.67
N PRO A 184 7.63 -4.02 15.03
CA PRO A 184 7.57 -2.96 14.04
C PRO A 184 8.65 -3.14 12.97
N LYS A 185 8.29 -3.05 11.70
CA LYS A 185 9.25 -3.11 10.59
C LYS A 185 10.17 -1.89 10.54
N TYR A 186 9.67 -0.76 11.04
CA TYR A 186 10.38 0.52 11.10
C TYR A 186 9.78 1.39 12.20
N ALA A 187 10.52 2.41 12.64
CA ALA A 187 10.00 3.37 13.60
C ALA A 187 8.89 4.21 12.94
N LEU A 188 7.75 4.29 13.59
CA LEU A 188 6.60 5.07 13.15
C LEU A 188 5.90 5.67 14.36
N SER A 189 5.79 7.00 14.37
CA SER A 189 5.09 7.73 15.43
C SER A 189 3.64 7.95 15.02
N LEU A 190 2.71 7.31 15.73
CA LEU A 190 1.28 7.33 15.41
C LEU A 190 0.56 8.60 15.88
N SER A 191 1.21 9.40 16.72
CA SER A 191 0.59 10.61 17.27
C SER A 191 1.59 11.77 17.34
N SER A 192 1.04 12.99 17.39
CA SER A 192 1.83 14.21 17.64
C SER A 192 2.57 14.20 18.98
N ASN A 193 2.20 13.30 19.89
CA ASN A 193 2.83 13.15 21.22
C ASN A 193 4.00 12.16 21.22
N GLY A 194 4.44 11.67 20.04
CA GLY A 194 5.60 10.79 19.92
C GLY A 194 5.35 9.36 20.42
N GLN A 195 4.11 8.86 20.32
CA GLN A 195 3.83 7.47 20.65
C GLN A 195 4.24 6.58 19.48
N ASP A 196 5.41 5.98 19.61
CA ASP A 196 5.97 5.09 18.61
C ASP A 196 5.35 3.69 18.66
N LEU A 197 5.43 2.98 17.54
CA LEU A 197 5.09 1.56 17.48
C LEU A 197 6.00 0.79 18.42
N VAL A 198 5.40 -0.11 19.20
CA VAL A 198 6.11 -1.04 20.09
C VAL A 198 5.81 -2.47 19.70
N GLN A 199 6.72 -3.38 20.00
CA GLN A 199 6.52 -4.79 19.74
C GLN A 199 5.27 -5.32 20.47
N ALA A 200 4.51 -6.15 19.78
CA ALA A 200 3.36 -6.85 20.37
C ALA A 200 3.81 -7.73 21.54
N SER A 201 2.99 -7.79 22.57
CA SER A 201 3.21 -8.65 23.74
C SER A 201 2.39 -9.93 23.65
N GLY A 202 2.90 -11.02 24.25
CA GLY A 202 2.18 -12.32 24.29
C GLY A 202 2.19 -13.08 22.96
N VAL A 203 3.10 -12.75 22.04
CA VAL A 203 3.30 -13.50 20.80
C VAL A 203 4.05 -14.79 21.12
N GLU A 204 3.49 -15.93 20.71
CA GLU A 204 4.18 -17.21 20.77
C GLU A 204 5.10 -17.35 19.55
N TYR A 205 6.39 -17.56 19.78
CA TYR A 205 7.36 -17.73 18.72
C TYR A 205 7.60 -19.20 18.45
N MET A 206 7.69 -19.55 17.16
CA MET A 206 8.17 -20.86 16.75
C MET A 206 9.67 -21.03 17.10
N THR A 207 10.10 -22.28 17.22
CA THR A 207 11.53 -22.59 17.42
C THR A 207 12.37 -22.02 16.28
N GLN A 208 13.55 -21.49 16.59
CA GLN A 208 14.46 -20.95 15.57
C GLN A 208 15.12 -22.12 14.78
N GLN A 209 14.42 -22.60 13.77
CA GLN A 209 14.86 -23.64 12.85
C GLN A 209 14.63 -23.21 11.40
N TRP A 210 15.52 -23.61 10.53
CA TRP A 210 15.47 -23.28 9.11
C TRP A 210 15.66 -24.53 8.26
N CYS A 211 14.91 -24.63 7.16
CA CYS A 211 15.12 -25.61 6.11
C CYS A 211 16.13 -25.07 5.09
N ILE A 212 17.24 -25.74 4.90
CA ILE A 212 18.29 -25.34 3.95
C ILE A 212 18.50 -26.44 2.93
N TYR A 213 18.51 -26.10 1.65
CA TYR A 213 18.79 -27.01 0.56
C TYR A 213 20.22 -27.53 0.61
N ASN A 214 20.38 -28.87 0.64
CA ASN A 214 21.65 -29.53 0.55
C ASN A 214 21.79 -30.22 -0.84
N PRO A 215 22.63 -29.71 -1.76
CA PRO A 215 22.81 -30.30 -3.09
C PRO A 215 23.48 -31.70 -3.07
N ASN A 216 24.10 -32.05 -1.95
CA ASN A 216 24.72 -33.37 -1.76
C ASN A 216 23.80 -34.39 -1.07
N SER A 217 22.52 -34.05 -0.90
CA SER A 217 21.54 -35.01 -0.36
C SER A 217 21.26 -36.14 -1.37
N ASN A 218 20.74 -37.28 -0.88
CA ASN A 218 20.37 -38.42 -1.72
C ASN A 218 19.06 -38.20 -2.52
N GLY A 219 18.56 -36.96 -2.60
CA GLY A 219 17.40 -36.62 -3.41
C GLY A 219 17.69 -36.62 -4.91
N ASP A 220 16.63 -36.71 -5.70
CA ASP A 220 16.73 -36.63 -7.17
C ASP A 220 16.90 -35.14 -7.60
N PRO A 221 18.08 -34.76 -8.12
CA PRO A 221 18.31 -33.35 -8.53
C PRO A 221 17.36 -32.88 -9.64
N SER A 222 16.82 -33.78 -10.46
CA SER A 222 15.90 -33.43 -11.55
C SER A 222 14.55 -32.92 -11.03
N LYS A 223 14.18 -33.21 -9.79
CA LYS A 223 12.91 -32.79 -9.15
C LYS A 223 13.02 -31.52 -8.35
N VAL A 224 14.19 -30.91 -8.21
CA VAL A 224 14.38 -29.70 -7.41
C VAL A 224 13.52 -28.56 -7.92
N GLY A 225 13.44 -28.37 -9.25
CA GLY A 225 12.61 -27.33 -9.85
C GLY A 225 11.12 -27.48 -9.54
N GLU A 226 10.58 -28.70 -9.67
CA GLU A 226 9.18 -28.98 -9.31
C GLU A 226 8.93 -28.73 -7.82
N SER A 227 9.89 -29.09 -6.96
CA SER A 227 9.78 -28.87 -5.51
C SER A 227 9.82 -27.40 -5.14
N ILE A 228 10.62 -26.58 -5.82
CA ILE A 228 10.63 -25.11 -5.65
C ILE A 228 9.27 -24.53 -6.07
N THR A 229 8.77 -24.93 -7.24
CA THR A 229 7.45 -24.49 -7.72
C THR A 229 6.37 -24.79 -6.69
N TYR A 230 6.32 -26.05 -6.22
CA TYR A 230 5.36 -26.45 -5.19
C TYR A 230 5.50 -25.64 -3.89
N ALA A 231 6.73 -25.44 -3.43
CA ALA A 231 6.97 -24.64 -2.22
C ALA A 231 6.47 -23.21 -2.37
N CYS A 232 6.75 -22.56 -3.50
CA CYS A 232 6.32 -21.17 -3.77
C CYS A 232 4.83 -21.03 -4.07
N GLU A 233 4.17 -22.04 -4.61
CA GLU A 233 2.72 -22.08 -4.77
C GLU A 233 1.99 -22.19 -3.42
N ASN A 234 2.67 -22.75 -2.43
CA ASN A 234 2.11 -23.01 -1.10
C ASN A 234 2.74 -22.17 0.02
N SER A 235 3.54 -21.16 -0.31
CA SER A 235 4.13 -20.22 0.65
C SER A 235 4.49 -18.90 -0.03
N ASP A 236 5.12 -17.97 0.68
CA ASP A 236 5.49 -16.67 0.11
C ASP A 236 6.94 -16.65 -0.42
N CYS A 237 7.09 -16.65 -1.75
CA CYS A 237 8.36 -16.45 -2.44
C CYS A 237 8.50 -15.07 -3.11
N THR A 238 7.63 -14.12 -2.80
CA THR A 238 7.60 -12.81 -3.49
C THR A 238 8.90 -12.04 -3.36
N SER A 239 9.62 -12.16 -2.24
CA SER A 239 10.92 -11.53 -2.02
C SER A 239 12.04 -12.01 -2.97
N LEU A 240 11.84 -13.13 -3.68
CA LEU A 240 12.76 -13.61 -4.71
C LEU A 240 12.57 -12.96 -6.08
N GLY A 241 11.47 -12.23 -6.29
CA GLY A 241 11.15 -11.56 -7.54
C GLY A 241 12.17 -10.47 -7.89
N TYR A 242 12.22 -10.10 -9.18
CA TYR A 242 13.10 -9.02 -9.64
C TYR A 242 12.82 -7.71 -8.89
N GLY A 243 13.87 -7.06 -8.40
CA GLY A 243 13.77 -5.81 -7.63
C GLY A 243 13.34 -5.97 -6.17
N CYS A 244 13.03 -7.20 -5.73
CA CYS A 244 12.63 -7.50 -4.36
C CYS A 244 13.84 -7.75 -3.44
N SER A 245 13.61 -7.77 -2.12
CA SER A 245 14.65 -7.69 -1.10
C SER A 245 15.69 -8.82 -1.14
N CYS A 246 15.31 -10.03 -1.52
CA CYS A 246 16.23 -11.18 -1.57
C CYS A 246 16.90 -11.39 -2.93
N ASN A 247 16.30 -10.86 -4.01
CA ASN A 247 16.75 -11.14 -5.38
C ASN A 247 18.24 -10.83 -5.65
N PRO A 248 18.80 -9.69 -5.22
CA PRO A 248 20.19 -9.35 -5.53
C PRO A 248 21.22 -10.08 -4.66
N TYR A 249 20.80 -10.78 -3.60
CA TYR A 249 21.70 -11.34 -2.59
C TYR A 249 21.80 -12.85 -2.60
N LEU A 250 20.87 -13.56 -3.24
CA LEU A 250 20.82 -15.01 -3.25
C LEU A 250 21.23 -15.60 -4.61
N ASP A 251 22.06 -16.63 -4.57
CA ASP A 251 22.34 -17.49 -5.71
C ASP A 251 21.25 -18.57 -5.88
N ALA A 252 21.40 -19.47 -6.85
CA ALA A 252 20.44 -20.53 -7.11
C ALA A 252 20.22 -21.46 -5.87
N LYS A 253 21.27 -21.72 -5.09
CA LYS A 253 21.17 -22.51 -3.85
C LYS A 253 20.45 -21.74 -2.76
N GLY A 254 20.74 -20.45 -2.64
CA GLY A 254 20.07 -19.53 -1.72
C GLY A 254 18.58 -19.42 -2.02
N ASN A 255 18.21 -19.21 -3.28
CA ASN A 255 16.82 -19.16 -3.73
C ASN A 255 16.06 -20.45 -3.43
N THR A 256 16.70 -21.62 -3.69
CA THR A 256 16.11 -22.91 -3.35
C THR A 256 15.89 -23.06 -1.83
N SER A 257 16.90 -22.70 -1.05
CA SER A 257 16.81 -22.73 0.43
C SER A 257 15.72 -21.80 0.94
N TYR A 258 15.58 -20.61 0.36
CA TYR A 258 14.53 -19.65 0.71
C TYR A 258 13.14 -20.27 0.48
N ALA A 259 12.88 -20.78 -0.73
CA ALA A 259 11.59 -21.39 -1.07
C ALA A 259 11.23 -22.53 -0.12
N PHE A 260 12.17 -23.45 0.11
CA PHE A 260 11.95 -24.58 1.02
C PHE A 260 11.74 -24.13 2.47
N ASN A 261 12.47 -23.11 2.92
CA ASN A 261 12.30 -22.57 4.25
C ASN A 261 10.95 -21.88 4.42
N GLN A 262 10.48 -21.12 3.44
CA GLN A 262 9.15 -20.50 3.50
C GLN A 262 8.05 -21.57 3.63
N TYR A 263 8.13 -22.63 2.84
CA TYR A 263 7.20 -23.74 2.95
C TYR A 263 7.30 -24.46 4.31
N PHE A 264 8.53 -24.75 4.79
CA PHE A 264 8.78 -25.36 6.09
C PHE A 264 8.19 -24.54 7.26
N GLN A 265 8.42 -23.23 7.28
CA GLN A 265 7.86 -22.36 8.31
C GLN A 265 6.33 -22.38 8.27
N ARG A 266 5.74 -22.32 7.08
CA ARG A 266 4.29 -22.36 6.92
C ARG A 266 3.66 -23.68 7.36
N GLN A 267 4.39 -24.78 7.24
CA GLN A 267 3.96 -26.11 7.73
C GLN A 267 4.23 -26.30 9.23
N ASN A 268 4.44 -25.24 10.00
CA ASN A 268 4.79 -25.29 11.42
C ASN A 268 6.07 -26.08 11.69
N GLN A 269 7.03 -26.01 10.81
CA GLN A 269 8.34 -26.64 10.90
C GLN A 269 8.29 -28.20 10.85
N GLY A 270 7.31 -28.74 10.11
CA GLY A 270 7.09 -30.18 9.98
C GLY A 270 6.93 -30.65 8.55
#